data_1c068ffa58cdfb89044a8bfdbb783b4d
#
_entry.id   1c068ffa58cdfb89044a8bfdbb783b4d
#
_cell.length_a   1.000
_cell.length_b   1.000
_cell.length_c   1.000
_cell.angle_alpha   90.00
_cell.angle_beta   90.00
_cell.angle_gamma   90.00
#
_symmetry.space_group_name_H-M   'P 1'
#
loop_
_entity.id
_entity.type
_entity.pdbx_description
1 polymer ?
#
loop_
_entity_poly.entity_id
_entity_poly.type
_entity_poly.pdbx_seq_one_letter_code
_entity_poly.pdbx_strand_id
1 'polypeptide(L)'
;LVGSEMCIRDSPGAGAAGGMGTALIAFLNAELRPGIDVVLEETQFKQRIKDANLVVTGEGKMDKQTIYGKTPIGVAKVAKSFGIPVIAICGSLGKDYEAIYHHGIDSVFSIMERPCHLDEALKESALHIKHTTTNIARLLQLKIEN
;
A
#
# COMPACT_ATOMS: atom_id res chain seq x y z
N LEU A 1 -3.22 -6.00 38.79
CA LEU A 1 -3.90 -6.31 37.48
C LEU A 1 -4.58 -5.10 36.85
N VAL A 2 -5.03 -4.10 37.63
CA VAL A 2 -5.74 -2.92 37.10
C VAL A 2 -4.88 -2.03 36.21
N GLY A 3 -3.55 -2.02 36.38
CA GLY A 3 -2.64 -1.21 35.56
C GLY A 3 -2.32 -1.79 34.18
N SER A 4 -2.43 -3.11 34.02
CA SER A 4 -2.12 -3.79 32.74
C SER A 4 -3.29 -3.73 31.74
N GLU A 5 -4.54 -3.73 32.23
CA GLU A 5 -5.73 -3.66 31.36
C GLU A 5 -5.88 -2.31 30.66
N MET A 6 -5.52 -1.22 31.33
CA MET A 6 -5.56 0.13 30.73
C MET A 6 -4.52 0.26 29.61
N CYS A 7 -3.31 -0.29 29.77
CA CYS A 7 -2.29 -0.29 28.72
C CYS A 7 -2.67 -1.12 27.50
N ILE A 8 -3.38 -2.23 27.67
CA ILE A 8 -3.83 -3.09 26.57
C ILE A 8 -4.91 -2.40 25.72
N ARG A 9 -5.84 -1.70 26.40
CA ARG A 9 -6.92 -0.99 25.72
C ARG A 9 -6.42 0.11 24.79
N ASP A 10 -5.34 0.77 25.14
CA ASP A 10 -4.75 1.88 24.38
C ASP A 10 -3.71 1.41 23.33
N SER A 11 -3.47 0.09 23.25
CA SER A 11 -2.56 -0.47 22.26
C SER A 11 -3.13 -0.32 20.84
N PRO A 12 -2.34 0.13 19.85
CA PRO A 12 -2.77 0.19 18.46
C PRO A 12 -3.25 -1.17 17.98
N GLY A 13 -4.47 -1.23 17.41
CA GLY A 13 -5.07 -2.47 16.94
C GLY A 13 -5.86 -3.27 17.99
N ALA A 14 -5.87 -2.87 19.25
CA ALA A 14 -6.62 -3.58 20.31
C ALA A 14 -8.12 -3.73 20.00
N GLY A 15 -8.73 -2.73 19.34
CA GLY A 15 -10.13 -2.75 18.89
C GLY A 15 -10.39 -3.55 17.62
N ALA A 16 -9.39 -4.08 16.95
CA ALA A 16 -9.55 -4.84 15.72
C ALA A 16 -10.41 -6.10 15.93
N ALA A 17 -11.21 -6.44 14.92
CA ALA A 17 -12.10 -7.59 14.93
C ALA A 17 -13.00 -7.68 16.19
N GLY A 18 -13.59 -6.54 16.58
CA GLY A 18 -14.49 -6.48 17.73
C GLY A 18 -13.82 -6.70 19.09
N GLY A 19 -12.52 -6.35 19.21
CA GLY A 19 -11.76 -6.50 20.45
C GLY A 19 -10.98 -7.80 20.57
N MET A 20 -10.93 -8.63 19.53
CA MET A 20 -10.14 -9.87 19.52
C MET A 20 -8.66 -9.60 19.76
N GLY A 21 -8.12 -8.48 19.23
CA GLY A 21 -6.76 -8.04 19.50
C GLY A 21 -6.48 -7.91 21.00
N THR A 22 -7.36 -7.28 21.74
CA THR A 22 -7.26 -7.16 23.21
C THR A 22 -7.23 -8.54 23.88
N ALA A 23 -8.10 -9.45 23.49
CA ALA A 23 -8.14 -10.80 24.05
C ALA A 23 -6.85 -11.58 23.77
N LEU A 24 -6.32 -11.51 22.57
CA LEU A 24 -5.06 -12.15 22.20
C LEU A 24 -3.88 -11.62 22.99
N ILE A 25 -3.80 -10.30 23.21
CA ILE A 25 -2.76 -9.73 24.07
C ILE A 25 -2.91 -10.23 25.51
N ALA A 26 -4.14 -10.11 26.06
CA ALA A 26 -4.37 -10.39 27.48
C ALA A 26 -4.20 -11.87 27.85
N PHE A 27 -4.63 -12.79 27.01
CA PHE A 27 -4.67 -14.23 27.32
C PHE A 27 -3.51 -15.02 26.71
N LEU A 28 -2.97 -14.56 25.57
CA LEU A 28 -1.93 -15.30 24.85
C LEU A 28 -0.61 -14.55 24.77
N ASN A 29 -0.51 -13.37 25.40
CA ASN A 29 0.66 -12.51 25.32
C ASN A 29 1.09 -12.23 23.87
N ALA A 30 0.11 -12.09 22.96
CA ALA A 30 0.34 -11.87 21.56
C ALA A 30 0.83 -10.45 21.28
N GLU A 31 1.69 -10.30 20.29
CA GLU A 31 2.11 -9.00 19.75
C GLU A 31 1.24 -8.62 18.55
N LEU A 32 0.65 -7.43 18.58
CA LEU A 32 -0.08 -6.88 17.45
C LEU A 32 0.88 -6.11 16.54
N ARG A 33 0.95 -6.52 15.28
CA ARG A 33 1.79 -5.89 14.26
C ARG A 33 0.94 -5.50 13.05
N PRO A 34 1.26 -4.39 12.36
CA PRO A 34 0.63 -4.09 11.08
C PRO A 34 0.80 -5.25 10.10
N GLY A 35 -0.29 -5.69 9.48
CA GLY A 35 -0.25 -6.85 8.57
C GLY A 35 0.74 -6.67 7.42
N ILE A 36 0.90 -5.44 6.92
CA ILE A 36 1.88 -5.15 5.86
C ILE A 36 3.33 -5.41 6.31
N ASP A 37 3.68 -5.06 7.56
CA ASP A 37 5.03 -5.27 8.07
C ASP A 37 5.36 -6.77 8.16
N VAL A 38 4.38 -7.58 8.61
CA VAL A 38 4.51 -9.04 8.65
C VAL A 38 4.70 -9.61 7.25
N VAL A 39 3.89 -9.19 6.27
CA VAL A 39 4.00 -9.68 4.90
C VAL A 39 5.34 -9.30 4.26
N LEU A 40 5.81 -8.07 4.45
CA LEU A 40 7.08 -7.61 3.91
C LEU A 40 8.28 -8.36 4.51
N GLU A 41 8.20 -8.73 5.80
CA GLU A 41 9.20 -9.52 6.50
C GLU A 41 9.20 -10.97 5.98
N GLU A 42 8.05 -11.65 6.00
CA GLU A 42 7.90 -13.05 5.56
C GLU A 42 8.29 -13.25 4.09
N THR A 43 7.99 -12.28 3.24
CA THR A 43 8.39 -12.31 1.83
C THR A 43 9.83 -11.92 1.60
N GLN A 44 10.56 -11.53 2.64
CA GLN A 44 11.91 -10.98 2.53
C GLN A 44 12.00 -9.82 1.53
N PHE A 45 10.93 -9.01 1.46
CA PHE A 45 10.78 -7.97 0.45
C PHE A 45 11.98 -7.02 0.41
N LYS A 46 12.48 -6.61 1.58
CA LYS A 46 13.67 -5.76 1.71
C LYS A 46 14.91 -6.31 0.99
N GLN A 47 15.07 -7.62 0.97
CA GLN A 47 16.21 -8.26 0.30
C GLN A 47 15.98 -8.36 -1.21
N ARG A 48 14.73 -8.60 -1.62
CA ARG A 48 14.37 -8.77 -3.03
C ARG A 48 14.48 -7.49 -3.85
N ILE A 49 14.32 -6.32 -3.21
CA ILE A 49 14.31 -5.04 -3.95
C ILE A 49 15.66 -4.35 -4.00
N LYS A 50 16.72 -4.91 -3.38
CA LYS A 50 18.04 -4.23 -3.26
C LYS A 50 18.59 -3.72 -4.58
N ASP A 51 18.40 -4.50 -5.65
CA ASP A 51 18.93 -4.21 -6.98
C ASP A 51 17.83 -3.69 -7.94
N ALA A 52 16.67 -3.33 -7.41
CA ALA A 52 15.59 -2.79 -8.21
C ALA A 52 15.82 -1.31 -8.53
N ASN A 53 15.54 -0.92 -9.77
CA ASN A 53 15.58 0.47 -10.21
C ASN A 53 14.22 1.17 -10.03
N LEU A 54 13.16 0.41 -9.85
CA LEU A 54 11.80 0.89 -9.69
C LEU A 54 10.98 -0.15 -8.93
N VAL A 55 10.14 0.30 -8.02
CA VAL A 55 9.11 -0.52 -7.39
C VAL A 55 7.74 -0.08 -7.89
N VAL A 56 6.94 -1.05 -8.31
CA VAL A 56 5.53 -0.83 -8.67
C VAL A 56 4.65 -1.51 -7.64
N THR A 57 3.73 -0.76 -7.07
CA THR A 57 2.73 -1.24 -6.12
C THR A 57 1.33 -0.91 -6.58
N GLY A 58 0.31 -1.45 -5.94
CA GLY A 58 -1.07 -1.15 -6.36
C GLY A 58 -2.12 -1.49 -5.33
N GLU A 59 -3.29 -0.91 -5.55
CA GLU A 59 -4.48 -1.11 -4.73
C GLU A 59 -5.74 -0.84 -5.56
N GLY A 60 -6.89 -1.36 -5.11
CA GLY A 60 -8.17 -1.11 -5.80
C GLY A 60 -8.57 0.38 -5.80
N LYS A 61 -8.35 1.09 -4.70
CA LYS A 61 -8.64 2.53 -4.59
C LYS A 61 -7.60 3.20 -3.72
N MET A 62 -7.03 4.30 -4.18
CA MET A 62 -6.14 5.17 -3.40
C MET A 62 -6.82 6.48 -3.04
N ASP A 63 -6.81 6.81 -1.76
CA ASP A 63 -7.35 8.04 -1.19
C ASP A 63 -6.56 8.43 0.07
N LYS A 64 -7.00 9.47 0.78
CA LYS A 64 -6.37 9.91 2.03
C LYS A 64 -6.21 8.78 3.06
N GLN A 65 -7.08 7.77 3.08
CA GLN A 65 -6.98 6.66 4.03
C GLN A 65 -5.84 5.70 3.72
N THR A 66 -5.32 5.71 2.49
CA THR A 66 -4.20 4.86 2.07
C THR A 66 -2.94 5.10 2.91
N ILE A 67 -2.75 6.33 3.44
CA ILE A 67 -1.59 6.67 4.29
C ILE A 67 -1.59 5.96 5.66
N TYR A 68 -2.73 5.44 6.10
CA TYR A 68 -2.86 4.79 7.41
C TYR A 68 -2.48 3.30 7.38
N GLY A 69 -1.32 2.97 6.84
CA GLY A 69 -0.74 1.63 6.92
C GLY A 69 -1.24 0.62 5.90
N LYS A 70 -1.84 1.08 4.79
CA LYS A 70 -2.18 0.18 3.68
C LYS A 70 -0.93 -0.28 2.91
N THR A 71 -1.07 -1.36 2.17
CA THR A 71 0.01 -2.03 1.44
C THR A 71 0.90 -1.08 0.63
N PRO A 72 0.39 -0.14 -0.19
CA PRO A 72 1.24 0.72 -1.00
C PRO A 72 2.22 1.56 -0.18
N ILE A 73 1.78 2.05 0.99
CA ILE A 73 2.63 2.89 1.86
C ILE A 73 3.71 2.06 2.55
N GLY A 74 3.38 0.84 3.01
CA GLY A 74 4.38 -0.06 3.59
C GLY A 74 5.47 -0.42 2.57
N VAL A 75 5.07 -0.76 1.34
CA VAL A 75 5.97 -1.03 0.23
C VAL A 75 6.85 0.19 -0.08
N ALA A 76 6.24 1.37 -0.20
CA ALA A 76 6.95 2.62 -0.50
C ALA A 76 7.98 2.96 0.58
N LYS A 77 7.63 2.82 1.86
CA LYS A 77 8.54 3.07 2.98
C LYS A 77 9.81 2.21 2.88
N VAL A 78 9.67 0.93 2.56
CA VAL A 78 10.82 0.04 2.39
C VAL A 78 11.63 0.42 1.15
N ALA A 79 10.99 0.67 -0.01
CA ALA A 79 11.69 1.07 -1.23
C ALA A 79 12.47 2.36 -1.05
N LYS A 80 11.88 3.37 -0.39
CA LYS A 80 12.54 4.64 -0.09
C LYS A 80 13.74 4.51 0.84
N SER A 81 13.80 3.50 1.71
CA SER A 81 15.00 3.25 2.53
C SER A 81 16.22 2.82 1.70
N PHE A 82 16.02 2.44 0.44
CA PHE A 82 17.07 2.14 -0.56
C PHE A 82 17.18 3.23 -1.64
N GLY A 83 16.45 4.34 -1.53
CA GLY A 83 16.43 5.39 -2.56
C GLY A 83 15.71 4.99 -3.85
N ILE A 84 14.94 3.90 -3.84
CA ILE A 84 14.27 3.38 -5.04
C ILE A 84 12.97 4.15 -5.28
N PRO A 85 12.71 4.62 -6.51
CA PRO A 85 11.46 5.26 -6.86
C PRO A 85 10.28 4.27 -6.84
N VAL A 86 9.09 4.79 -6.51
CA VAL A 86 7.87 4.00 -6.36
C VAL A 86 6.74 4.56 -7.20
N ILE A 87 6.19 3.75 -8.08
CA ILE A 87 4.97 4.05 -8.83
C ILE A 87 3.83 3.23 -8.25
N ALA A 88 2.68 3.85 -8.08
CA ALA A 88 1.47 3.17 -7.68
C ALA A 88 0.47 3.09 -8.83
N ILE A 89 -0.21 1.95 -8.97
CA ILE A 89 -1.28 1.72 -9.94
C ILE A 89 -2.54 1.37 -9.16
N CYS A 90 -3.66 2.02 -9.42
CA CYS A 90 -4.90 1.78 -8.70
C CYS A 90 -6.12 1.72 -9.61
N GLY A 91 -7.16 1.07 -9.14
CA GLY A 91 -8.45 1.02 -9.82
C GLY A 91 -9.05 2.42 -9.93
N SER A 92 -9.02 3.20 -8.85
CA SER A 92 -9.53 4.57 -8.84
C SER A 92 -8.78 5.45 -7.83
N LEU A 93 -8.79 6.75 -8.10
CA LEU A 93 -8.30 7.78 -7.19
C LEU A 93 -9.48 8.40 -6.44
N GLY A 94 -9.40 8.43 -5.13
CA GLY A 94 -10.38 9.06 -4.26
C GLY A 94 -9.97 10.48 -3.87
N LYS A 95 -10.77 11.07 -2.98
CA LYS A 95 -10.51 12.43 -2.49
C LYS A 95 -9.20 12.49 -1.70
N ASP A 96 -8.46 13.59 -1.87
CA ASP A 96 -7.20 13.89 -1.16
C ASP A 96 -6.14 12.78 -1.32
N TYR A 97 -6.14 12.06 -2.44
CA TYR A 97 -5.15 10.99 -2.73
C TYR A 97 -3.73 11.54 -2.79
N GLU A 98 -3.54 12.81 -3.08
CA GLU A 98 -2.24 13.48 -3.18
C GLU A 98 -1.41 13.35 -1.89
N ALA A 99 -2.07 13.09 -0.76
CA ALA A 99 -1.39 12.85 0.51
C ALA A 99 -0.38 11.69 0.43
N ILE A 100 -0.57 10.71 -0.48
CA ILE A 100 0.34 9.56 -0.65
C ILE A 100 1.74 9.96 -1.11
N TYR A 101 1.88 11.08 -1.82
CA TYR A 101 3.19 11.56 -2.29
C TYR A 101 4.14 11.89 -1.14
N HIS A 102 3.62 12.41 -0.03
CA HIS A 102 4.40 12.67 1.18
C HIS A 102 4.80 11.40 1.93
N HIS A 103 4.28 10.25 1.51
CA HIS A 103 4.53 8.94 2.13
C HIS A 103 5.34 7.98 1.23
N GLY A 104 6.05 8.53 0.23
CA GLY A 104 7.03 7.79 -0.55
C GLY A 104 6.53 7.23 -1.88
N ILE A 105 5.31 7.53 -2.28
CA ILE A 105 4.85 7.29 -3.66
C ILE A 105 5.31 8.45 -4.53
N ASP A 106 6.03 8.19 -5.61
CA ASP A 106 6.52 9.24 -6.53
C ASP A 106 5.49 9.57 -7.62
N SER A 107 4.73 8.58 -8.05
CA SER A 107 3.68 8.77 -9.06
C SER A 107 2.57 7.76 -8.87
N VAL A 108 1.33 8.13 -9.23
CA VAL A 108 0.17 7.25 -9.18
C VAL A 108 -0.61 7.30 -10.49
N PHE A 109 -1.07 6.15 -10.94
CA PHE A 109 -1.86 6.00 -12.15
C PHE A 109 -3.15 5.25 -11.84
N SER A 110 -4.29 5.83 -12.25
CA SER A 110 -5.57 5.10 -12.30
C SER A 110 -5.63 4.28 -13.59
N ILE A 111 -6.15 3.06 -13.49
CA ILE A 111 -6.40 2.21 -14.65
C ILE A 111 -7.69 2.56 -15.40
N MET A 112 -8.48 3.49 -14.88
CA MET A 112 -9.74 3.90 -15.49
C MET A 112 -9.49 4.71 -16.76
N GLU A 113 -9.78 4.12 -17.92
CA GLU A 113 -9.60 4.75 -19.23
C GLU A 113 -10.80 5.62 -19.62
N ARG A 114 -11.99 5.31 -19.11
CA ARG A 114 -13.25 6.01 -19.37
C ARG A 114 -14.20 5.87 -18.18
N PRO A 115 -15.17 6.75 -18.03
CA PRO A 115 -16.26 6.54 -17.08
C PRO A 115 -17.04 5.26 -17.43
N CYS A 116 -17.21 4.37 -16.46
CA CYS A 116 -18.00 3.14 -16.62
C CYS A 116 -18.56 2.70 -15.26
N HIS A 117 -19.47 1.75 -15.27
CA HIS A 117 -19.95 1.12 -14.04
C HIS A 117 -18.89 0.21 -13.43
N LEU A 118 -18.94 0.03 -12.09
CA LEU A 118 -17.96 -0.77 -11.35
C LEU A 118 -17.86 -2.21 -11.88
N ASP A 119 -18.98 -2.84 -12.22
CA ASP A 119 -19.00 -4.22 -12.73
C ASP A 119 -18.26 -4.35 -14.07
N GLU A 120 -18.36 -3.35 -14.93
CA GLU A 120 -17.62 -3.27 -16.19
C GLU A 120 -16.13 -3.06 -15.93
N ALA A 121 -15.79 -2.11 -15.06
CA ALA A 121 -14.41 -1.84 -14.66
C ALA A 121 -13.71 -3.09 -14.10
N LEU A 122 -14.41 -3.88 -13.27
CA LEU A 122 -13.88 -5.10 -12.70
C LEU A 122 -13.67 -6.20 -13.76
N LYS A 123 -14.60 -6.35 -14.70
CA LYS A 123 -14.48 -7.33 -15.80
C LYS A 123 -13.30 -7.04 -16.72
N GLU A 124 -13.04 -5.76 -16.99
CA GLU A 124 -11.99 -5.31 -17.90
C GLU A 124 -10.69 -4.93 -17.19
N SER A 125 -10.62 -5.12 -15.87
CA SER A 125 -9.50 -4.66 -15.04
C SER A 125 -8.13 -5.15 -15.52
N ALA A 126 -8.02 -6.41 -15.94
CA ALA A 126 -6.76 -6.97 -16.47
C ALA A 126 -6.29 -6.26 -17.73
N LEU A 127 -7.23 -5.90 -18.63
CA LEU A 127 -6.93 -5.17 -19.86
C LEU A 127 -6.49 -3.74 -19.53
N HIS A 128 -7.21 -3.05 -18.65
CA HIS A 128 -6.88 -1.69 -18.21
C HIS A 128 -5.51 -1.63 -17.51
N ILE A 129 -5.18 -2.60 -16.64
CA ILE A 129 -3.86 -2.72 -16.04
C ILE A 129 -2.78 -2.87 -17.12
N LYS A 130 -3.02 -3.75 -18.11
CA LYS A 130 -2.09 -3.94 -19.24
C LYS A 130 -1.87 -2.64 -20.01
N HIS A 131 -2.92 -1.91 -20.34
CA HIS A 131 -2.80 -0.64 -21.08
C HIS A 131 -2.02 0.40 -20.27
N THR A 132 -2.39 0.59 -19.01
CA THR A 132 -1.72 1.54 -18.11
C THR A 132 -0.24 1.19 -17.94
N THR A 133 0.09 -0.08 -17.66
CA THR A 133 1.48 -0.52 -17.50
C THR A 133 2.28 -0.41 -18.80
N THR A 134 1.65 -0.66 -19.95
CA THR A 134 2.27 -0.43 -21.25
C THR A 134 2.64 1.04 -21.45
N ASN A 135 1.74 1.97 -21.11
CA ASN A 135 2.00 3.40 -21.22
C ASN A 135 3.10 3.85 -20.26
N ILE A 136 3.11 3.34 -19.02
CA ILE A 136 4.20 3.61 -18.06
C ILE A 136 5.53 3.11 -18.62
N ALA A 137 5.57 1.87 -19.14
CA ALA A 137 6.80 1.32 -19.73
C ALA A 137 7.32 2.15 -20.92
N ARG A 138 6.42 2.62 -21.78
CA ARG A 138 6.78 3.52 -22.88
C ARG A 138 7.33 4.86 -22.37
N LEU A 139 6.72 5.44 -21.34
CA LEU A 139 7.19 6.66 -20.70
C LEU A 139 8.60 6.50 -20.13
N LEU A 140 8.88 5.39 -19.47
CA LEU A 140 10.19 5.09 -18.90
C LEU A 140 11.29 4.86 -19.95
N GLN A 141 10.93 4.58 -21.20
CA GLN A 141 11.87 4.44 -22.32
C GLN A 141 12.19 5.76 -23.02
N LEU A 142 11.47 6.84 -22.71
CA LEU A 142 11.76 8.14 -23.32
C LEU A 142 13.13 8.65 -22.85
N LYS A 143 13.97 9.03 -23.80
CA LYS A 143 15.18 9.80 -23.52
C LYS A 143 14.78 11.26 -23.44
N ILE A 144 14.83 11.82 -22.24
CA ILE A 144 14.63 13.25 -22.04
C ILE A 144 16.04 13.85 -22.02
N GLU A 145 16.40 14.54 -23.08
CA GLU A 145 17.66 15.32 -23.14
C GLU A 145 17.49 16.55 -22.24
N ASN A 146 18.39 16.70 -21.27
CA ASN A 146 18.46 17.88 -20.41
C ASN A 146 19.32 18.96 -21.08
#